data_38620e567545f52c58bb4db7cdbcae64
#
_entry.id   38620e567545f52c58bb4db7cdbcae64
#
_cell.length_a   1.000
_cell.length_b   1.000
_cell.length_c   1.000
_cell.angle_alpha   90.00
_cell.angle_beta   90.00
_cell.angle_gamma   90.00
#
_symmetry.space_group_name_H-M   'P 1'
#
loop_
_entity.id
_entity.type
_entity.pdbx_description
1 polymer ?
#
loop_
_entity_poly.entity_id
_entity_poly.type
_entity_poly.pdbx_seq_one_letter_code
_entity_poly.pdbx_strand_id
1 'polypeptide(L)'
;MRIRGDFGLNIYNSRALHFCRELELASACLSFELTMPQIRDMSKAIPAELIIYGRLPLMVVEHCLMKNRTGQCTCNQGLMKLTDKTGAEFPVIKDGDSCRSVLLNGKKLYWLDRQEDLSKLGLWAVRLCLTTENAQETDRCLADFIRSTPLDPGSCTRGLYLRGLD
;
A
#
# COMPACT_ATOMS: atom_id res chain seq x y z
N MET A 1 13.47 -13.73 -17.39
CA MET A 1 12.39 -13.33 -16.44
C MET A 1 12.77 -11.98 -15.84
N ARG A 2 11.83 -11.00 -15.72
CA ARG A 2 12.12 -9.70 -15.08
C ARG A 2 11.55 -9.72 -13.67
N ILE A 3 12.42 -9.63 -12.65
CA ILE A 3 12.02 -9.61 -11.25
C ILE A 3 11.84 -8.16 -10.82
N ARG A 4 10.77 -7.88 -10.06
CA ARG A 4 10.49 -6.57 -9.47
C ARG A 4 10.44 -6.70 -7.96
N GLY A 5 11.09 -5.76 -7.26
CA GLY A 5 11.04 -5.68 -5.81
C GLY A 5 9.71 -5.09 -5.32
N ASP A 6 9.07 -5.74 -4.36
CA ASP A 6 7.84 -5.24 -3.75
C ASP A 6 8.13 -4.40 -2.52
N PHE A 7 7.09 -3.71 -1.99
CA PHE A 7 7.18 -2.84 -0.80
C PHE A 7 7.76 -3.54 0.44
N GLY A 8 7.63 -4.88 0.52
CA GLY A 8 8.22 -5.69 1.58
C GLY A 8 9.75 -5.64 1.66
N LEU A 9 10.44 -5.17 0.61
CA LEU A 9 11.88 -4.90 0.67
C LEU A 9 12.22 -3.66 1.49
N ASN A 10 11.23 -2.86 1.87
CA ASN A 10 11.36 -1.64 2.68
C ASN A 10 12.47 -0.70 2.19
N ILE A 11 12.43 -0.34 0.92
CA ILE A 11 13.42 0.53 0.28
C ILE A 11 13.28 1.95 0.83
N TYR A 12 14.20 2.37 1.68
CA TYR A 12 14.13 3.62 2.43
C TYR A 12 15.19 4.66 2.04
N ASN A 13 16.16 4.29 1.19
CA ASN A 13 17.24 5.19 0.79
C ASN A 13 17.87 4.79 -0.55
N SER A 14 18.69 5.70 -1.10
CA SER A 14 19.37 5.50 -2.39
C SER A 14 20.27 4.26 -2.40
N ARG A 15 20.86 3.91 -1.26
CA ARG A 15 21.78 2.78 -1.16
C ARG A 15 21.06 1.44 -1.30
N ALA A 16 19.84 1.33 -0.73
CA ALA A 16 19.00 0.16 -0.90
C ALA A 16 18.56 -0.01 -2.37
N LEU A 17 18.23 1.09 -3.08
CA LEU A 17 17.95 1.03 -4.52
C LEU A 17 19.18 0.63 -5.34
N HIS A 18 20.39 1.06 -4.94
CA HIS A 18 21.63 0.66 -5.58
C HIS A 18 21.86 -0.84 -5.43
N PHE A 19 21.63 -1.39 -4.23
CA PHE A 19 21.72 -2.82 -3.98
C PHE A 19 20.70 -3.62 -4.82
N CYS A 20 19.47 -3.12 -4.98
CA CYS A 20 18.51 -3.73 -5.89
C CYS A 20 18.99 -3.77 -7.34
N ARG A 21 19.77 -2.77 -7.78
CA ARG A 21 20.42 -2.77 -9.09
C ARG A 21 21.49 -3.85 -9.19
N GLU A 22 22.29 -4.04 -8.16
CA GLU A 22 23.32 -5.09 -8.11
C GLU A 22 22.69 -6.50 -8.17
N LEU A 23 21.47 -6.65 -7.63
CA LEU A 23 20.64 -7.86 -7.72
C LEU A 23 19.87 -7.97 -9.05
N GLU A 24 20.12 -7.09 -10.00
CA GLU A 24 19.49 -7.08 -11.34
C GLU A 24 17.95 -6.97 -11.29
N LEU A 25 17.38 -6.32 -10.26
CA LEU A 25 15.95 -6.06 -10.22
C LEU A 25 15.55 -5.06 -11.31
N ALA A 26 14.46 -5.33 -12.01
CA ALA A 26 13.94 -4.48 -13.07
C ALA A 26 13.31 -3.17 -12.53
N SER A 27 12.73 -3.21 -11.35
CA SER A 27 12.19 -2.06 -10.60
C SER A 27 12.05 -2.43 -9.13
N ALA A 28 11.86 -1.44 -8.26
CA ALA A 28 11.51 -1.67 -6.86
C ALA A 28 10.47 -0.68 -6.35
N CYS A 29 9.59 -1.15 -5.49
CA CYS A 29 8.63 -0.32 -4.78
C CYS A 29 9.30 0.31 -3.56
N LEU A 30 9.21 1.64 -3.43
CA LEU A 30 9.71 2.38 -2.29
C LEU A 30 8.85 2.12 -1.05
N SER A 31 9.45 2.29 0.12
CA SER A 31 8.71 2.24 1.38
C SER A 31 7.63 3.32 1.42
N PHE A 32 6.43 2.97 1.85
CA PHE A 32 5.33 3.91 2.09
C PHE A 32 5.53 4.74 3.37
N GLU A 33 6.62 4.54 4.09
CA GLU A 33 7.01 5.32 5.27
C GLU A 33 7.89 6.54 4.94
N LEU A 34 8.30 6.67 3.67
CA LEU A 34 9.07 7.81 3.19
C LEU A 34 8.21 9.07 3.08
N THR A 35 8.82 10.23 3.32
CA THR A 35 8.22 11.53 3.00
C THR A 35 8.44 11.91 1.54
N MET A 36 7.61 12.80 1.01
CA MET A 36 7.78 13.33 -0.35
C MET A 36 9.17 13.95 -0.60
N PRO A 37 9.74 14.78 0.29
CA PRO A 37 11.11 15.27 0.12
C PRO A 37 12.14 14.15 0.03
N GLN A 38 12.06 13.13 0.90
CA GLN A 38 12.99 12.00 0.85
C GLN A 38 12.89 11.24 -0.47
N ILE A 39 11.66 11.02 -0.99
CA ILE A 39 11.45 10.36 -2.28
C ILE A 39 12.02 11.20 -3.42
N ARG A 40 11.77 12.51 -3.42
CA ARG A 40 12.26 13.44 -4.44
C ARG A 40 13.78 13.45 -4.50
N ASP A 41 14.43 13.58 -3.35
CA ASP A 41 15.88 13.76 -3.23
C ASP A 41 16.67 12.44 -3.32
N MET A 42 15.95 11.30 -3.28
CA MET A 42 16.55 9.97 -3.41
C MET A 42 17.08 9.74 -4.83
N SER A 43 18.35 9.33 -4.94
CA SER A 43 18.91 8.83 -6.21
C SER A 43 18.28 7.48 -6.58
N LYS A 44 17.67 7.42 -7.76
CA LYS A 44 16.97 6.23 -8.25
C LYS A 44 17.82 5.45 -9.23
N ALA A 45 18.61 4.53 -8.68
CA ALA A 45 19.53 3.68 -9.45
C ALA A 45 18.81 2.68 -10.39
N ILE A 46 17.55 2.38 -10.13
CA ILE A 46 16.62 1.58 -10.95
C ILE A 46 15.25 2.26 -10.97
N PRO A 47 14.36 1.88 -11.91
CA PRO A 47 12.97 2.33 -11.92
C PRO A 47 12.29 2.13 -10.57
N ALA A 48 11.80 3.23 -9.97
CA ALA A 48 11.18 3.24 -8.65
C ALA A 48 9.67 3.37 -8.75
N GLU A 49 8.95 2.59 -7.95
CA GLU A 49 7.49 2.61 -7.83
C GLU A 49 7.08 3.18 -6.47
N LEU A 50 5.89 3.76 -6.37
CA LEU A 50 5.32 4.24 -5.11
C LEU A 50 3.85 3.81 -4.99
N ILE A 51 3.44 3.33 -3.81
CA ILE A 51 2.03 3.06 -3.52
C ILE A 51 1.34 4.40 -3.27
N ILE A 52 0.28 4.70 -4.04
CA ILE A 52 -0.48 5.95 -3.95
C ILE A 52 -1.95 5.73 -3.57
N TYR A 53 -2.42 4.49 -3.58
CA TYR A 53 -3.79 4.16 -3.22
C TYR A 53 -3.86 2.78 -2.57
N GLY A 54 -4.78 2.64 -1.61
CA GLY A 54 -5.20 1.38 -1.01
C GLY A 54 -4.93 1.28 0.49
N ARG A 55 -5.29 0.15 1.07
CA ARG A 55 -5.08 -0.09 2.49
C ARG A 55 -3.70 -0.66 2.73
N LEU A 56 -2.87 0.09 3.43
CA LEU A 56 -1.52 -0.36 3.79
C LEU A 56 -1.59 -1.47 4.85
N PRO A 57 -0.73 -2.49 4.77
CA PRO A 57 -0.61 -3.51 5.81
C PRO A 57 0.00 -2.89 7.08
N LEU A 58 -0.61 -3.16 8.22
CA LEU A 58 -0.13 -2.73 9.53
C LEU A 58 0.59 -3.87 10.26
N MET A 59 0.08 -5.10 10.09
CA MET A 59 0.60 -6.26 10.81
C MET A 59 0.34 -7.55 10.04
N VAL A 60 1.31 -8.46 10.07
CA VAL A 60 1.14 -9.85 9.65
C VAL A 60 1.11 -10.72 10.91
N VAL A 61 0.09 -11.55 11.03
CA VAL A 61 -0.12 -12.44 12.15
C VAL A 61 -0.03 -13.89 11.67
N GLU A 62 0.84 -14.68 12.27
CA GLU A 62 1.06 -16.11 11.91
C GLU A 62 -0.15 -17.01 12.19
N HIS A 63 -1.16 -16.48 12.88
CA HIS A 63 -2.39 -17.21 13.20
C HIS A 63 -3.55 -16.75 12.33
N CYS A 64 -4.45 -17.68 12.00
CA CYS A 64 -5.72 -17.35 11.39
C CYS A 64 -6.64 -16.70 12.45
N LEU A 65 -6.75 -15.37 12.42
CA LEU A 65 -7.62 -14.62 13.33
C LEU A 65 -9.08 -15.02 13.20
N MET A 66 -9.52 -15.41 12.01
CA MET A 66 -10.88 -15.87 11.74
C MET A 66 -11.18 -17.19 12.48
N LYS A 67 -10.26 -18.17 12.36
CA LYS A 67 -10.39 -19.45 13.04
C LYS A 67 -10.33 -19.32 14.56
N ASN A 68 -9.45 -18.44 15.07
CA ASN A 68 -9.33 -18.21 16.50
C ASN A 68 -10.60 -17.62 17.13
N ARG A 69 -11.34 -16.80 16.37
CA ARG A 69 -12.58 -16.18 16.85
C ARG A 69 -13.77 -17.13 16.83
N THR A 70 -13.89 -17.94 15.78
CA THR A 70 -15.10 -18.75 15.51
C THR A 70 -14.90 -20.25 15.72
N GLY A 71 -13.67 -20.71 15.95
CA GLY A 71 -13.29 -22.13 15.97
C GLY A 71 -13.25 -22.77 14.58
N GLN A 72 -13.77 -22.09 13.55
CA GLN A 72 -13.85 -22.57 12.18
C GLN A 72 -13.22 -21.59 11.18
N CYS A 73 -12.71 -22.10 10.06
CA CYS A 73 -12.19 -21.25 8.99
C CYS A 73 -13.36 -20.61 8.22
N THR A 74 -13.47 -19.27 8.31
CA THR A 74 -14.50 -18.48 7.63
C THR A 74 -13.92 -17.50 6.61
N CYS A 75 -12.68 -17.70 6.17
CA CYS A 75 -11.97 -16.77 5.27
C CYS A 75 -12.65 -16.58 3.90
N ASN A 76 -13.56 -17.46 3.50
CA ASN A 76 -14.35 -17.33 2.26
C ASN A 76 -15.74 -16.69 2.49
N GLN A 77 -16.10 -16.32 3.72
CA GLN A 77 -17.44 -15.83 4.06
C GLN A 77 -17.55 -14.30 4.14
N GLY A 78 -16.55 -13.60 3.63
CA GLY A 78 -16.53 -12.13 3.62
C GLY A 78 -15.34 -11.53 4.35
N LEU A 79 -15.28 -10.20 4.34
CA LEU A 79 -14.20 -9.42 4.94
C LEU A 79 -14.38 -9.35 6.46
N MET A 80 -13.46 -9.97 7.21
CA MET A 80 -13.39 -9.80 8.65
C MET A 80 -12.89 -8.40 9.00
N LYS A 81 -13.38 -7.83 10.09
CA LYS A 81 -12.90 -6.58 10.65
C LYS A 81 -12.58 -6.74 12.14
N LEU A 82 -11.51 -6.11 12.57
CA LEU A 82 -11.21 -5.87 13.97
C LEU A 82 -11.61 -4.44 14.30
N THR A 83 -12.22 -4.23 15.47
CA THR A 83 -12.59 -2.91 15.97
C THR A 83 -11.75 -2.59 17.19
N ASP A 84 -11.11 -1.44 17.22
CA ASP A 84 -10.37 -0.96 18.39
C ASP A 84 -11.27 -0.34 19.46
N LYS A 85 -10.65 0.12 20.55
CA LYS A 85 -11.38 0.78 21.67
C LYS A 85 -12.05 2.09 21.28
N THR A 86 -11.63 2.71 20.17
CA THR A 86 -12.19 3.99 19.68
C THR A 86 -13.31 3.76 18.66
N GLY A 87 -13.58 2.50 18.28
CA GLY A 87 -14.55 2.14 17.26
C GLY A 87 -13.99 2.14 15.84
N ALA A 88 -12.67 2.34 15.66
CA ALA A 88 -12.06 2.27 14.34
C ALA A 88 -11.99 0.82 13.85
N GLU A 89 -12.38 0.60 12.60
CA GLU A 89 -12.42 -0.73 11.97
C GLU A 89 -11.17 -0.97 11.11
N PHE A 90 -10.56 -2.12 11.28
CA PHE A 90 -9.38 -2.58 10.57
C PHE A 90 -9.71 -3.87 9.83
N PRO A 91 -9.72 -3.86 8.49
CA PRO A 91 -9.95 -5.07 7.72
C PRO A 91 -8.83 -6.10 7.90
N VAL A 92 -9.23 -7.37 7.94
CA VAL A 92 -8.31 -8.51 8.02
C VAL A 92 -8.49 -9.37 6.77
N ILE A 93 -7.39 -9.61 6.07
CA ILE A 93 -7.36 -10.49 4.90
C ILE A 93 -6.49 -11.69 5.16
N LYS A 94 -6.72 -12.77 4.40
CA LYS A 94 -5.86 -13.95 4.37
C LYS A 94 -4.63 -13.65 3.50
N ASP A 95 -3.46 -14.07 3.95
CA ASP A 95 -2.21 -13.97 3.19
C ASP A 95 -2.00 -15.24 2.36
N GLY A 96 -2.36 -15.15 1.08
CA GLY A 96 -2.15 -16.22 0.11
C GLY A 96 -2.71 -17.58 0.57
N ASP A 97 -1.94 -18.64 0.34
CA ASP A 97 -2.31 -20.01 0.74
C ASP A 97 -1.93 -20.35 2.18
N SER A 98 -1.13 -19.51 2.82
CA SER A 98 -0.83 -19.63 4.24
C SER A 98 -2.06 -19.24 5.08
N CYS A 99 -2.26 -19.89 6.23
CA CYS A 99 -3.31 -19.46 7.16
C CYS A 99 -2.90 -18.24 8.01
N ARG A 100 -2.01 -17.38 7.48
CA ARG A 100 -1.65 -16.10 8.09
C ARG A 100 -2.73 -15.06 7.83
N SER A 101 -2.81 -14.09 8.70
CA SER A 101 -3.73 -12.96 8.57
C SER A 101 -2.94 -11.66 8.42
N VAL A 102 -3.37 -10.80 7.51
CA VAL A 102 -2.83 -9.44 7.37
C VAL A 102 -3.87 -8.45 7.85
N LEU A 103 -3.52 -7.67 8.87
CA LEU A 103 -4.30 -6.54 9.34
C LEU A 103 -4.00 -5.32 8.47
N LEU A 104 -5.03 -4.77 7.86
CA LEU A 104 -4.93 -3.59 7.00
C LEU A 104 -5.32 -2.32 7.76
N ASN A 105 -4.78 -1.18 7.33
CA ASN A 105 -5.14 0.12 7.86
C ASN A 105 -6.65 0.37 7.69
N GLY A 106 -7.29 0.88 8.73
CA GLY A 106 -8.71 1.27 8.72
C GLY A 106 -9.03 2.36 7.70
N LYS A 107 -8.05 3.25 7.39
CA LYS A 107 -8.18 4.29 6.37
C LYS A 107 -7.38 3.92 5.12
N LYS A 108 -7.94 4.16 3.94
CA LYS A 108 -7.23 4.00 2.67
C LYS A 108 -6.22 5.13 2.49
N LEU A 109 -5.00 4.80 2.06
CA LEU A 109 -4.08 5.77 1.49
C LEU A 109 -4.71 6.32 0.20
N TYR A 110 -4.65 7.64 0.00
CA TYR A 110 -5.26 8.27 -1.16
C TYR A 110 -4.43 9.45 -1.65
N TRP A 111 -3.85 9.33 -2.83
CA TRP A 111 -3.02 10.34 -3.50
C TRP A 111 -3.42 10.54 -4.96
N LEU A 112 -4.59 10.07 -5.38
CA LEU A 112 -5.05 10.17 -6.77
C LEU A 112 -5.29 11.63 -7.19
N ASP A 113 -5.56 12.50 -6.22
CA ASP A 113 -5.76 13.95 -6.39
C ASP A 113 -4.45 14.77 -6.40
N ARG A 114 -3.29 14.12 -6.27
CA ARG A 114 -1.96 14.77 -6.14
C ARG A 114 -1.01 14.41 -7.26
N GLN A 115 -1.51 14.24 -8.47
CA GLN A 115 -0.69 13.80 -9.61
C GLN A 115 0.42 14.79 -9.96
N GLU A 116 0.19 16.08 -9.79
CA GLU A 116 1.21 17.10 -9.99
C GLU A 116 2.38 16.95 -9.00
N ASP A 117 2.10 16.65 -7.73
CA ASP A 117 3.13 16.41 -6.74
C ASP A 117 3.90 15.12 -7.06
N LEU A 118 3.19 14.06 -7.47
CA LEU A 118 3.77 12.77 -7.84
C LEU A 118 4.69 12.90 -9.08
N SER A 119 4.32 13.73 -10.05
CA SER A 119 5.13 13.94 -11.26
C SER A 119 6.51 14.53 -10.99
N LYS A 120 6.67 15.25 -9.87
CA LYS A 120 7.93 15.88 -9.43
C LYS A 120 8.88 14.90 -8.70
N LEU A 121 8.44 13.68 -8.42
CA LEU A 121 9.21 12.71 -7.62
C LEU A 121 10.18 11.85 -8.44
N GLY A 122 10.15 11.94 -9.78
CA GLY A 122 10.99 11.12 -10.66
C GLY A 122 10.70 9.62 -10.55
N LEU A 123 9.45 9.24 -10.32
CA LEU A 123 9.01 7.85 -10.26
C LEU A 123 8.82 7.29 -11.68
N TRP A 124 9.11 6.00 -11.84
CA TRP A 124 8.79 5.27 -13.07
C TRP A 124 7.32 4.85 -13.13
N ALA A 125 6.74 4.50 -11.98
CA ALA A 125 5.34 4.07 -11.90
C ALA A 125 4.75 4.40 -10.53
N VAL A 126 3.42 4.42 -10.48
CA VAL A 126 2.63 4.45 -9.26
C VAL A 126 1.82 3.17 -9.13
N ARG A 127 1.52 2.76 -7.91
CA ARG A 127 0.81 1.51 -7.63
C ARG A 127 -0.50 1.78 -6.90
N LEU A 128 -1.57 1.16 -7.39
CA LEU A 128 -2.87 1.11 -6.75
C LEU A 128 -3.04 -0.28 -6.10
N CYS A 129 -3.09 -0.34 -4.77
CA CYS A 129 -3.26 -1.57 -4.01
C CYS A 129 -4.75 -1.81 -3.73
N LEU A 130 -5.43 -2.44 -4.68
CA LEU A 130 -6.84 -2.83 -4.56
C LEU A 130 -6.93 -4.13 -3.77
N THR A 131 -7.40 -4.08 -2.54
CA THR A 131 -7.42 -5.24 -1.61
C THR A 131 -8.80 -5.54 -1.05
N THR A 132 -9.60 -4.53 -0.78
CA THR A 132 -10.92 -4.64 -0.16
C THR A 132 -12.02 -4.03 -1.02
N GLU A 133 -11.66 -3.50 -2.16
CA GLU A 133 -12.56 -2.83 -3.10
C GLU A 133 -13.42 -3.85 -3.84
N ASN A 134 -14.72 -3.54 -3.97
CA ASN A 134 -15.60 -4.23 -4.90
C ASN A 134 -15.42 -3.68 -6.34
N ALA A 135 -16.10 -4.26 -7.32
CA ALA A 135 -15.97 -3.86 -8.73
C ALA A 135 -16.28 -2.37 -8.94
N GLN A 136 -17.35 -1.85 -8.33
CA GLN A 136 -17.74 -0.43 -8.48
C GLN A 136 -16.71 0.52 -7.84
N GLU A 137 -16.17 0.16 -6.69
CA GLU A 137 -15.11 0.93 -6.02
C GLU A 137 -13.81 0.90 -6.83
N THR A 138 -13.49 -0.23 -7.46
CA THR A 138 -12.35 -0.38 -8.36
C THR A 138 -12.51 0.52 -9.59
N ASP A 139 -13.66 0.48 -10.26
CA ASP A 139 -13.94 1.32 -11.42
C ASP A 139 -13.87 2.80 -11.07
N ARG A 140 -14.39 3.20 -9.90
CA ARG A 140 -14.28 4.58 -9.41
C ARG A 140 -12.82 4.98 -9.18
N CYS A 141 -12.04 4.15 -8.50
CA CYS A 141 -10.62 4.41 -8.24
C CYS A 141 -9.84 4.62 -9.55
N LEU A 142 -10.07 3.77 -10.55
CA LEU A 142 -9.44 3.90 -11.86
C LEU A 142 -9.89 5.16 -12.60
N ALA A 143 -11.18 5.48 -12.55
CA ALA A 143 -11.72 6.70 -13.15
C ALA A 143 -11.16 7.97 -12.50
N ASP A 144 -11.04 8.01 -11.17
CA ASP A 144 -10.45 9.11 -10.43
C ASP A 144 -8.96 9.29 -10.80
N PHE A 145 -8.23 8.19 -10.93
CA PHE A 145 -6.83 8.23 -11.35
C PHE A 145 -6.66 8.78 -12.77
N ILE A 146 -7.49 8.33 -13.73
CA ILE A 146 -7.41 8.75 -15.14
C ILE A 146 -7.82 10.22 -15.31
N ARG A 147 -8.86 10.67 -14.60
CA ARG A 147 -9.42 12.01 -14.76
C ARG A 147 -8.64 13.09 -14.01
N SER A 148 -7.78 12.74 -13.07
CA SER A 148 -7.05 13.69 -12.19
C SER A 148 -7.96 14.66 -11.41
N THR A 149 -9.26 14.43 -11.40
CA THR A 149 -10.28 15.20 -10.69
C THR A 149 -11.09 14.27 -9.80
N PRO A 150 -10.51 13.82 -8.70
CA PRO A 150 -11.15 12.84 -7.84
C PRO A 150 -12.39 13.45 -7.18
N LEU A 151 -13.42 12.64 -7.08
CA LEU A 151 -14.55 12.88 -6.19
C LEU A 151 -14.03 12.81 -4.74
N ASP A 152 -14.77 13.42 -3.81
CA ASP A 152 -14.42 13.41 -2.39
C ASP A 152 -13.89 12.02 -1.95
N PRO A 153 -12.64 11.92 -1.51
CA PRO A 153 -12.06 10.64 -1.10
C PRO A 153 -12.70 10.05 0.17
N GLY A 154 -13.58 10.80 0.83
CA GLY A 154 -14.16 10.42 2.11
C GLY A 154 -13.11 10.29 3.22
N SER A 155 -13.30 9.34 4.14
CA SER A 155 -12.34 9.08 5.21
C SER A 155 -11.10 8.34 4.68
N CYS A 156 -10.05 9.10 4.36
CA CYS A 156 -8.78 8.60 3.85
C CYS A 156 -7.58 9.07 4.70
N THR A 157 -6.39 8.57 4.37
CA THR A 157 -5.13 9.03 4.95
C THR A 157 -4.15 9.42 3.84
N ARG A 158 -3.28 10.38 4.12
CA ARG A 158 -2.13 10.72 3.27
C ARG A 158 -0.89 9.89 3.61
N GLY A 159 -1.00 8.97 4.56
CA GLY A 159 0.15 8.20 5.06
C GLY A 159 1.19 9.12 5.71
N LEU A 160 2.45 8.75 5.59
CA LEU A 160 3.59 9.52 6.11
C LEU A 160 4.19 10.48 5.09
N TYR A 161 3.70 10.53 3.85
CA TYR A 161 4.29 11.29 2.75
C TYR A 161 4.42 12.79 3.03
N LEU A 162 3.55 13.38 3.87
CA LEU A 162 3.60 14.80 4.22
C LEU A 162 4.37 15.11 5.51
N ARG A 163 4.41 14.19 6.47
CA ARG A 163 4.92 14.48 7.83
C ARG A 163 6.06 13.60 8.30
N GLY A 164 6.28 12.44 7.67
CA GLY A 164 7.31 11.47 8.07
C GLY A 164 6.98 10.71 9.36
N LEU A 165 7.99 10.02 9.86
CA LEU A 165 8.01 9.40 11.19
C LEU A 165 8.52 10.48 12.17
N ASP A 166 7.77 10.77 13.21
CA ASP A 166 8.19 11.63 14.33
C ASP A 166 9.09 10.82 15.28
#